data_62f672a47b8692bc3175d1b29382b4fb
#
_entry.id   62f672a47b8692bc3175d1b29382b4fb
#
_cell.length_a   1.000
_cell.length_b   1.000
_cell.length_c   1.000
_cell.angle_alpha   90.00
_cell.angle_beta   90.00
_cell.angle_gamma   90.00
#
_symmetry.space_group_name_H-M   'P 1'
#
loop_
_entity.id
_entity.type
_entity.pdbx_description
1 polymer ?
#
loop_
_entity_poly.entity_id
_entity_poly.type
_entity_poly.pdbx_seq_one_letter_code
_entity_poly.pdbx_strand_id
1 'polypeptide(L)'
;MFLRERIFGWSLAAVDALAATVAVFVALTASGDHQVHWLFLLVAPLMVLAAKIAGLYDKDECVIDHSTLNELPRLLNLAGIFALLVWLVRHYMVVGEPRTVDLLMLWLLLAGGLVVGRSMARGLAARFAPIERCLLIGGPEASNRLERKLERYPRVRLVTRVAAEQIALDHYLLRTIAECDQIHRIIVDIGDHASAAVTPEVVRAANATGLRVSLLPNLVATVGSAVVFDDVDGMALMGVPRFGLSHSSRLLKRSLDVVVASAGIIGVAPIMALVAIAIKLDSSGAVLFRQTRVGRDSRQFTMLKFRTMVDGADGLKDDLRAHNEADGLFKIADDPRITRVGGLLRRTGIDELPQLLNVLRGDMSLVGPRPLVVDEDARVTGFDRQRLHLTPGLTGRWQTLGAARVPLSEMVKIDYLYIASWSLWTDFKIIIETIGYVARGRGQ
;
A
#
# COMPACT_ATOMS: atom_id res chain seq x y z
N MET A 1 -11.97 -24.76 12.47
CA MET A 1 -11.08 -24.33 11.41
C MET A 1 -11.67 -23.18 10.56
N PHE A 2 -12.94 -23.23 10.15
CA PHE A 2 -13.58 -22.23 9.29
C PHE A 2 -14.25 -21.03 10.00
N LEU A 3 -14.11 -20.88 11.32
CA LEU A 3 -14.82 -19.86 12.09
C LEU A 3 -14.38 -18.44 11.66
N ARG A 4 -13.08 -18.21 11.49
CA ARG A 4 -12.53 -16.91 11.06
C ARG A 4 -13.07 -16.50 9.68
N GLU A 5 -13.04 -17.41 8.72
CA GLU A 5 -13.52 -17.19 7.36
C GLU A 5 -15.01 -16.86 7.31
N ARG A 6 -15.79 -17.63 8.08
CA ARG A 6 -17.23 -17.38 8.21
C ARG A 6 -17.50 -16.00 8.80
N ILE A 7 -16.80 -15.61 9.87
CA ILE A 7 -16.97 -14.30 10.49
C ILE A 7 -16.68 -13.18 9.48
N PHE A 8 -15.55 -13.24 8.77
CA PHE A 8 -15.21 -12.24 7.75
C PHE A 8 -16.19 -12.26 6.57
N GLY A 9 -16.45 -13.41 5.98
CA GLY A 9 -17.34 -13.54 4.82
C GLY A 9 -18.77 -13.10 5.11
N TRP A 10 -19.34 -13.54 6.24
CA TRP A 10 -20.70 -13.12 6.62
C TRP A 10 -20.81 -11.66 6.99
N SER A 11 -19.80 -11.10 7.69
CA SER A 11 -19.78 -9.69 8.05
C SER A 11 -19.69 -8.79 6.81
N LEU A 12 -18.87 -9.15 5.81
CA LEU A 12 -18.76 -8.43 4.55
C LEU A 12 -20.06 -8.51 3.73
N ALA A 13 -20.64 -9.70 3.61
CA ALA A 13 -21.89 -9.88 2.89
C ALA A 13 -23.07 -9.12 3.53
N ALA A 14 -23.16 -9.14 4.87
CA ALA A 14 -24.19 -8.40 5.60
C ALA A 14 -24.05 -6.88 5.40
N VAL A 15 -22.82 -6.38 5.43
CA VAL A 15 -22.56 -4.94 5.22
C VAL A 15 -22.79 -4.52 3.77
N ASP A 16 -22.42 -5.34 2.79
CA ASP A 16 -22.69 -5.07 1.37
C ASP A 16 -24.21 -5.02 1.10
N ALA A 17 -24.96 -5.98 1.66
CA ALA A 17 -26.40 -6.01 1.59
C ALA A 17 -27.06 -4.75 2.23
N LEU A 18 -26.58 -4.37 3.42
CA LEU A 18 -27.07 -3.19 4.14
C LEU A 18 -26.73 -1.91 3.37
N ALA A 19 -25.48 -1.75 2.91
CA ALA A 19 -25.04 -0.58 2.16
C ALA A 19 -25.88 -0.40 0.88
N ALA A 20 -26.13 -1.49 0.14
CA ALA A 20 -26.94 -1.45 -1.06
C ALA A 20 -28.40 -1.09 -0.76
N THR A 21 -28.98 -1.69 0.28
CA THR A 21 -30.37 -1.42 0.68
C THR A 21 -30.54 0.03 1.10
N VAL A 22 -29.66 0.55 1.94
CA VAL A 22 -29.69 1.94 2.41
C VAL A 22 -29.48 2.91 1.27
N ALA A 23 -28.47 2.68 0.42
CA ALA A 23 -28.16 3.56 -0.71
C ALA A 23 -29.34 3.66 -1.69
N VAL A 24 -29.92 2.52 -2.07
CA VAL A 24 -31.08 2.49 -2.98
C VAL A 24 -32.30 3.11 -2.32
N PHE A 25 -32.59 2.80 -1.04
CA PHE A 25 -33.71 3.41 -0.31
C PHE A 25 -33.61 4.93 -0.27
N VAL A 26 -32.44 5.46 0.13
CA VAL A 26 -32.18 6.91 0.20
C VAL A 26 -32.30 7.54 -1.18
N ALA A 27 -31.71 6.93 -2.21
CA ALA A 27 -31.78 7.47 -3.57
C ALA A 27 -33.22 7.48 -4.13
N LEU A 28 -34.05 6.47 -3.80
CA LEU A 28 -35.44 6.39 -4.23
C LEU A 28 -36.34 7.37 -3.48
N THR A 29 -36.07 7.64 -2.20
CA THR A 29 -36.91 8.52 -1.37
C THR A 29 -36.52 10.00 -1.47
N ALA A 30 -35.27 10.32 -1.76
CA ALA A 30 -34.77 11.69 -1.84
C ALA A 30 -35.38 12.52 -3.00
N SER A 31 -35.95 11.87 -3.99
CA SER A 31 -36.50 12.54 -5.18
C SER A 31 -37.97 12.97 -5.05
N GLY A 32 -38.60 12.77 -3.90
CA GLY A 32 -40.01 13.19 -3.65
C GLY A 32 -40.93 12.01 -3.30
N ASP A 33 -42.23 12.28 -3.29
CA ASP A 33 -43.30 11.38 -2.80
C ASP A 33 -43.46 10.10 -3.67
N HIS A 34 -42.51 9.14 -3.50
CA HIS A 34 -42.50 7.91 -4.28
C HIS A 34 -42.87 6.72 -3.41
N GLN A 35 -43.86 5.94 -3.85
CA GLN A 35 -44.16 4.66 -3.24
C GLN A 35 -43.09 3.63 -3.69
N VAL A 36 -42.27 3.21 -2.74
CA VAL A 36 -41.26 2.18 -2.99
C VAL A 36 -41.93 0.80 -3.06
N HIS A 37 -41.77 0.13 -4.18
CA HIS A 37 -42.34 -1.20 -4.40
C HIS A 37 -41.50 -2.27 -3.66
N TRP A 38 -42.14 -3.37 -3.20
CA TRP A 38 -41.48 -4.46 -2.47
C TRP A 38 -40.25 -5.07 -3.22
N LEU A 39 -40.20 -4.96 -4.54
CA LEU A 39 -39.05 -5.39 -5.37
C LEU A 39 -37.71 -4.79 -4.93
N PHE A 40 -37.72 -3.67 -4.24
CA PHE A 40 -36.51 -3.06 -3.70
C PHE A 40 -35.76 -4.00 -2.71
N LEU A 41 -36.47 -4.95 -2.06
CA LEU A 41 -35.85 -5.94 -1.17
C LEU A 41 -34.91 -6.91 -1.91
N LEU A 42 -35.04 -7.05 -3.24
CA LEU A 42 -34.14 -7.86 -4.06
C LEU A 42 -32.75 -7.22 -4.24
N VAL A 43 -32.60 -5.93 -3.93
CA VAL A 43 -31.33 -5.20 -4.03
C VAL A 43 -30.25 -5.86 -3.17
N ALA A 44 -30.61 -6.24 -1.93
CA ALA A 44 -29.67 -6.85 -0.99
C ALA A 44 -29.06 -8.17 -1.51
N PRO A 45 -29.85 -9.20 -1.85
CA PRO A 45 -29.28 -10.44 -2.36
C PRO A 45 -28.57 -10.26 -3.71
N LEU A 46 -29.04 -9.37 -4.58
CA LEU A 46 -28.40 -9.08 -5.86
C LEU A 46 -27.04 -8.44 -5.67
N MET A 47 -26.89 -7.54 -4.69
CA MET A 47 -25.60 -6.93 -4.37
C MET A 47 -24.59 -7.96 -3.86
N VAL A 48 -25.01 -8.85 -2.96
CA VAL A 48 -24.16 -9.93 -2.45
C VAL A 48 -23.75 -10.86 -3.59
N LEU A 49 -24.68 -11.21 -4.48
CA LEU A 49 -24.40 -12.04 -5.65
C LEU A 49 -23.41 -11.35 -6.59
N ALA A 50 -23.61 -10.06 -6.90
CA ALA A 50 -22.72 -9.29 -7.76
C ALA A 50 -21.30 -9.18 -7.16
N ALA A 51 -21.18 -8.95 -5.84
CA ALA A 51 -19.90 -8.93 -5.13
C ALA A 51 -19.22 -10.32 -5.16
N LYS A 52 -19.99 -11.41 -5.08
CA LYS A 52 -19.46 -12.78 -5.20
C LYS A 52 -18.96 -13.07 -6.62
N ILE A 53 -19.72 -12.71 -7.65
CA ILE A 53 -19.32 -12.86 -9.06
C ILE A 53 -18.06 -12.04 -9.35
N ALA A 54 -17.94 -10.84 -8.77
CA ALA A 54 -16.74 -10.01 -8.86
C ALA A 54 -15.52 -10.56 -8.09
N GLY A 55 -15.66 -11.71 -7.40
CA GLY A 55 -14.59 -12.36 -6.64
C GLY A 55 -14.12 -11.56 -5.42
N LEU A 56 -14.96 -10.67 -4.88
CA LEU A 56 -14.61 -9.80 -3.78
C LEU A 56 -14.56 -10.52 -2.42
N TYR A 57 -15.22 -11.67 -2.28
CA TYR A 57 -15.16 -12.50 -1.07
C TYR A 57 -14.03 -13.52 -1.14
N ASP A 58 -13.72 -14.05 -2.35
CA ASP A 58 -12.76 -15.14 -2.53
C ASP A 58 -11.31 -14.67 -2.35
N LYS A 59 -11.03 -13.38 -2.60
CA LYS A 59 -9.70 -12.81 -2.41
C LYS A 59 -9.27 -12.67 -0.96
N ASP A 60 -10.19 -12.44 -0.06
CA ASP A 60 -9.88 -12.32 1.37
C ASP A 60 -9.30 -13.62 1.94
N GLU A 61 -9.54 -14.77 1.30
CA GLU A 61 -8.94 -16.03 1.69
C GLU A 61 -7.44 -16.11 1.37
N CYS A 62 -7.00 -15.46 0.30
CA CYS A 62 -5.62 -15.53 -0.19
C CYS A 62 -4.68 -14.49 0.44
N VAL A 63 -5.22 -13.43 1.06
CA VAL A 63 -4.43 -12.27 1.50
C VAL A 63 -4.23 -12.29 3.02
N ILE A 64 -3.04 -11.89 3.47
CA ILE A 64 -2.71 -11.70 4.88
C ILE A 64 -3.16 -10.31 5.36
N ASP A 65 -2.98 -9.29 4.51
CA ASP A 65 -3.35 -7.90 4.79
C ASP A 65 -4.72 -7.57 4.18
N HIS A 66 -5.75 -7.60 5.01
CA HIS A 66 -7.14 -7.31 4.64
C HIS A 66 -7.41 -5.80 4.59
N SER A 67 -6.85 -5.10 3.61
CA SER A 67 -7.06 -3.65 3.43
C SER A 67 -8.18 -3.36 2.43
N THR A 68 -9.21 -2.60 2.85
CA THR A 68 -10.28 -2.14 1.96
C THR A 68 -9.75 -1.23 0.85
N LEU A 69 -8.66 -0.50 1.11
CA LEU A 69 -7.98 0.33 0.10
C LEU A 69 -7.43 -0.49 -1.08
N ASN A 70 -7.06 -1.75 -0.87
CA ASN A 70 -6.60 -2.63 -1.96
C ASN A 70 -7.73 -3.04 -2.90
N GLU A 71 -8.98 -2.99 -2.44
CA GLU A 71 -10.18 -3.36 -3.21
C GLU A 71 -10.92 -2.16 -3.79
N LEU A 72 -10.57 -0.94 -3.38
CA LEU A 72 -11.34 0.25 -3.72
C LEU A 72 -11.64 0.41 -5.21
N PRO A 73 -10.71 0.19 -6.18
CA PRO A 73 -11.04 0.28 -7.60
C PRO A 73 -12.14 -0.68 -8.03
N ARG A 74 -12.15 -1.90 -7.45
CA ARG A 74 -13.17 -2.92 -7.74
C ARG A 74 -14.50 -2.57 -7.11
N LEU A 75 -14.49 -2.03 -5.89
CA LEU A 75 -15.69 -1.57 -5.21
C LEU A 75 -16.34 -0.40 -5.95
N LEU A 76 -15.55 0.54 -6.47
CA LEU A 76 -16.05 1.64 -7.29
C LEU A 76 -16.65 1.16 -8.62
N ASN A 77 -16.01 0.20 -9.27
CA ASN A 77 -16.54 -0.41 -10.49
C ASN A 77 -17.84 -1.20 -10.20
N LEU A 78 -17.86 -2.00 -9.15
CA LEU A 78 -19.06 -2.75 -8.75
C LEU A 78 -20.20 -1.80 -8.42
N ALA A 79 -19.94 -0.74 -7.63
CA ALA A 79 -20.91 0.29 -7.29
C ALA A 79 -21.46 0.98 -8.55
N GLY A 80 -20.59 1.29 -9.54
CA GLY A 80 -20.99 1.90 -10.80
C GLY A 80 -21.87 1.02 -11.64
N ILE A 81 -21.48 -0.23 -11.84
CA ILE A 81 -22.27 -1.22 -12.61
C ILE A 81 -23.62 -1.47 -11.90
N PHE A 82 -23.58 -1.64 -10.57
CA PHE A 82 -24.79 -1.90 -9.80
C PHE A 82 -25.74 -0.70 -9.79
N ALA A 83 -25.23 0.51 -9.65
CA ALA A 83 -26.01 1.74 -9.73
C ALA A 83 -26.68 1.91 -11.09
N LEU A 84 -25.96 1.61 -12.19
CA LEU A 84 -26.51 1.61 -13.55
C LEU A 84 -27.61 0.57 -13.71
N LEU A 85 -27.42 -0.66 -13.20
CA LEU A 85 -28.43 -1.72 -13.25
C LEU A 85 -29.70 -1.33 -12.47
N VAL A 86 -29.55 -0.82 -11.25
CA VAL A 86 -30.68 -0.32 -10.45
C VAL A 86 -31.37 0.83 -11.16
N TRP A 87 -30.62 1.77 -11.74
CA TRP A 87 -31.18 2.88 -12.48
C TRP A 87 -31.96 2.42 -13.73
N LEU A 88 -31.50 1.39 -14.43
CA LEU A 88 -32.18 0.81 -15.59
C LEU A 88 -33.49 0.13 -15.20
N VAL A 89 -33.50 -0.62 -14.10
CA VAL A 89 -34.70 -1.36 -13.65
C VAL A 89 -35.60 -0.58 -12.69
N ARG A 90 -35.22 0.63 -12.32
CA ARG A 90 -35.93 1.44 -11.30
C ARG A 90 -37.38 1.73 -11.68
N HIS A 91 -37.71 1.76 -12.98
CA HIS A 91 -39.09 1.92 -13.46
C HIS A 91 -40.06 0.91 -12.83
N TYR A 92 -39.57 -0.28 -12.49
CA TYR A 92 -40.32 -1.31 -11.79
C TYR A 92 -40.33 -1.17 -10.27
N MET A 93 -39.46 -0.30 -9.71
CA MET A 93 -39.29 -0.12 -8.28
C MET A 93 -39.96 1.14 -7.74
N VAL A 94 -40.11 2.17 -8.58
CA VAL A 94 -40.63 3.50 -8.19
C VAL A 94 -41.44 4.13 -9.31
N VAL A 95 -42.50 4.86 -8.93
CA VAL A 95 -43.31 5.68 -9.84
C VAL A 95 -42.71 7.09 -9.86
N GLY A 96 -42.14 7.53 -10.98
CA GLY A 96 -41.57 8.86 -11.17
C GLY A 96 -40.53 8.92 -12.27
N GLU A 97 -40.26 10.14 -12.78
CA GLU A 97 -39.26 10.35 -13.85
C GLU A 97 -37.82 10.41 -13.29
N PRO A 98 -36.86 9.79 -14.01
CA PRO A 98 -35.47 9.73 -13.59
C PRO A 98 -34.74 11.07 -13.77
N ARG A 99 -34.01 11.46 -12.72
CA ARG A 99 -33.03 12.54 -12.81
C ARG A 99 -31.61 11.95 -12.86
N THR A 100 -30.71 12.54 -13.65
CA THR A 100 -29.31 12.11 -13.71
C THR A 100 -28.61 12.27 -12.36
N VAL A 101 -29.03 13.25 -11.57
CA VAL A 101 -28.53 13.48 -10.20
C VAL A 101 -28.78 12.28 -9.29
N ASP A 102 -29.92 11.58 -9.46
CA ASP A 102 -30.27 10.40 -8.64
C ASP A 102 -29.29 9.25 -8.88
N LEU A 103 -28.81 9.07 -10.12
CA LEU A 103 -27.80 8.05 -10.45
C LEU A 103 -26.46 8.36 -9.78
N LEU A 104 -25.99 9.61 -9.84
CA LEU A 104 -24.75 10.01 -9.19
C LEU A 104 -24.85 9.89 -7.68
N MET A 105 -25.97 10.30 -7.10
CA MET A 105 -26.21 10.14 -5.67
C MET A 105 -26.24 8.68 -5.25
N LEU A 106 -26.92 7.82 -5.99
CA LEU A 106 -26.95 6.38 -5.76
C LEU A 106 -25.53 5.78 -5.82
N TRP A 107 -24.75 6.13 -6.84
CA TRP A 107 -23.38 5.66 -6.98
C TRP A 107 -22.49 6.10 -5.80
N LEU A 108 -22.57 7.37 -5.40
CA LEU A 108 -21.78 7.91 -4.29
C LEU A 108 -22.16 7.25 -2.95
N LEU A 109 -23.47 7.10 -2.68
CA LEU A 109 -23.95 6.44 -1.47
C LEU A 109 -23.55 4.97 -1.40
N LEU A 110 -23.65 4.28 -2.53
CA LEU A 110 -23.28 2.88 -2.65
C LEU A 110 -21.77 2.71 -2.47
N ALA A 111 -20.96 3.48 -3.20
CA ALA A 111 -19.51 3.44 -3.10
C ALA A 111 -19.03 3.78 -1.68
N GLY A 112 -19.53 4.87 -1.11
CA GLY A 112 -19.22 5.28 0.27
C GLY A 112 -19.65 4.23 1.29
N GLY A 113 -20.89 3.72 1.17
CA GLY A 113 -21.42 2.68 2.05
C GLY A 113 -20.61 1.38 2.01
N LEU A 114 -20.21 0.92 0.82
CA LEU A 114 -19.37 -0.27 0.66
C LEU A 114 -17.98 -0.05 1.27
N VAL A 115 -17.33 1.08 1.02
CA VAL A 115 -15.99 1.36 1.53
C VAL A 115 -16.00 1.49 3.05
N VAL A 116 -16.87 2.33 3.60
CA VAL A 116 -16.97 2.56 5.04
C VAL A 116 -17.43 1.28 5.74
N GLY A 117 -18.48 0.65 5.24
CA GLY A 117 -19.05 -0.55 5.81
C GLY A 117 -18.06 -1.71 5.85
N ARG A 118 -17.37 -2.00 4.73
CA ARG A 118 -16.33 -3.05 4.72
C ARG A 118 -15.15 -2.71 5.63
N SER A 119 -14.74 -1.45 5.71
CA SER A 119 -13.68 -1.04 6.64
C SER A 119 -14.08 -1.27 8.10
N MET A 120 -15.33 -0.93 8.46
CA MET A 120 -15.88 -1.19 9.78
C MET A 120 -16.04 -2.71 10.05
N ALA A 121 -16.59 -3.46 9.08
CA ALA A 121 -16.76 -4.90 9.20
C ALA A 121 -15.43 -5.61 9.43
N ARG A 122 -14.38 -5.25 8.67
CA ARG A 122 -13.03 -5.79 8.87
C ARG A 122 -12.44 -5.42 10.22
N GLY A 123 -12.61 -4.15 10.65
CA GLY A 123 -12.16 -3.71 11.96
C GLY A 123 -12.84 -4.45 13.12
N LEU A 124 -14.15 -4.68 13.02
CA LEU A 124 -14.92 -5.45 13.99
C LEU A 124 -14.58 -6.94 13.94
N ALA A 125 -14.62 -7.55 12.75
CA ALA A 125 -14.27 -8.96 12.56
C ALA A 125 -12.85 -9.24 13.06
N ALA A 126 -11.90 -8.32 12.85
CA ALA A 126 -10.57 -8.43 13.38
C ALA A 126 -10.53 -8.50 14.92
N ARG A 127 -11.45 -7.88 15.64
CA ARG A 127 -11.49 -7.94 17.13
C ARG A 127 -11.91 -9.32 17.64
N PHE A 128 -12.79 -10.00 16.92
CA PHE A 128 -13.38 -11.29 17.34
C PHE A 128 -12.69 -12.49 16.66
N ALA A 129 -12.00 -12.30 15.54
CA ALA A 129 -11.32 -13.37 14.85
C ALA A 129 -10.09 -13.86 15.63
N PRO A 130 -9.86 -15.19 15.73
CA PRO A 130 -8.67 -15.73 16.32
C PRO A 130 -7.40 -15.30 15.57
N ILE A 131 -6.24 -15.36 16.28
CA ILE A 131 -4.93 -15.10 15.69
C ILE A 131 -4.68 -16.13 14.59
N GLU A 132 -4.23 -15.70 13.40
CA GLU A 132 -3.89 -16.59 12.31
C GLU A 132 -2.55 -17.27 12.60
N ARG A 133 -2.60 -18.58 12.81
CA ARG A 133 -1.42 -19.41 13.11
C ARG A 133 -0.89 -19.94 11.79
N CYS A 134 0.36 -19.60 11.48
CA CYS A 134 1.03 -19.96 10.24
C CYS A 134 2.10 -21.00 10.50
N LEU A 135 2.22 -21.97 9.59
CA LEU A 135 3.32 -22.91 9.50
C LEU A 135 4.18 -22.53 8.30
N LEU A 136 5.48 -22.47 8.49
CA LEU A 136 6.43 -22.23 7.39
C LEU A 136 7.10 -23.55 6.99
N ILE A 137 7.05 -23.86 5.71
CA ILE A 137 7.86 -24.93 5.11
C ILE A 137 9.03 -24.25 4.39
N GLY A 138 10.22 -24.35 4.95
CA GLY A 138 11.40 -23.68 4.41
C GLY A 138 12.58 -23.59 5.37
N GLY A 139 13.64 -22.94 4.92
CA GLY A 139 14.88 -22.79 5.64
C GLY A 139 14.83 -21.76 6.80
N PRO A 140 15.87 -21.72 7.66
CA PRO A 140 15.94 -20.80 8.80
C PRO A 140 16.01 -19.34 8.39
N GLU A 141 16.64 -19.03 7.26
CA GLU A 141 16.74 -17.65 6.76
C GLU A 141 15.37 -17.09 6.31
N ALA A 142 14.54 -17.92 5.67
CA ALA A 142 13.18 -17.57 5.30
C ALA A 142 12.32 -17.31 6.55
N SER A 143 12.49 -18.15 7.60
CA SER A 143 11.81 -17.96 8.88
C SER A 143 12.14 -16.61 9.50
N ASN A 144 13.40 -16.28 9.63
CA ASN A 144 13.87 -15.02 10.23
C ASN A 144 13.42 -13.78 9.42
N ARG A 145 13.39 -13.90 8.09
CA ARG A 145 12.87 -12.83 7.22
C ARG A 145 11.37 -12.65 7.37
N LEU A 146 10.63 -13.75 7.43
CA LEU A 146 9.17 -13.73 7.53
C LEU A 146 8.74 -13.22 8.93
N GLU A 147 9.34 -13.70 10.01
CA GLU A 147 9.06 -13.26 11.38
C GLU A 147 9.19 -11.75 11.53
N ARG A 148 10.32 -11.17 11.11
CA ARG A 148 10.53 -9.71 11.15
C ARG A 148 9.46 -8.93 10.37
N LYS A 149 8.96 -9.48 9.26
CA LYS A 149 7.89 -8.84 8.47
C LYS A 149 6.53 -9.02 9.11
N LEU A 150 6.27 -10.17 9.75
CA LEU A 150 5.02 -10.46 10.45
C LEU A 150 4.87 -9.69 11.77
N GLU A 151 5.92 -9.17 12.36
CA GLU A 151 5.85 -8.27 13.54
C GLU A 151 4.93 -7.06 13.31
N ARG A 152 4.78 -6.63 12.06
CA ARG A 152 3.84 -5.55 11.68
C ARG A 152 2.37 -5.98 11.69
N TYR A 153 2.11 -7.29 11.73
CA TYR A 153 0.78 -7.90 11.68
C TYR A 153 0.49 -8.67 12.97
N PRO A 154 0.12 -8.01 14.07
CA PRO A 154 0.03 -8.64 15.41
C PRO A 154 -0.99 -9.76 15.49
N ARG A 155 -1.83 -9.94 14.47
CA ARG A 155 -2.84 -11.00 14.36
C ARG A 155 -2.43 -12.19 13.50
N VAL A 156 -1.18 -12.23 13.05
CA VAL A 156 -0.59 -13.33 12.29
C VAL A 156 0.66 -13.79 13.05
N ARG A 157 0.77 -15.06 13.35
CA ARG A 157 1.88 -15.62 14.10
C ARG A 157 2.46 -16.84 13.41
N LEU A 158 3.75 -16.85 13.20
CA LEU A 158 4.48 -18.04 12.82
C LEU A 158 4.62 -18.92 14.08
N VAL A 159 4.07 -20.14 14.01
CA VAL A 159 4.04 -21.07 15.16
C VAL A 159 5.10 -22.15 15.03
N THR A 160 5.20 -22.74 13.84
CA THR A 160 6.03 -23.91 13.58
C THR A 160 6.73 -23.76 12.23
N ARG A 161 7.94 -24.30 12.15
CA ARG A 161 8.72 -24.41 10.93
C ARG A 161 9.05 -25.86 10.66
N VAL A 162 8.92 -26.28 9.39
CA VAL A 162 9.27 -27.62 8.93
C VAL A 162 10.17 -27.52 7.70
N ALA A 163 11.18 -28.35 7.61
CA ALA A 163 12.03 -28.43 6.43
C ALA A 163 11.27 -29.11 5.27
N ALA A 164 11.49 -28.67 4.04
CA ALA A 164 10.78 -29.20 2.87
C ALA A 164 11.07 -30.70 2.65
N GLU A 165 12.29 -31.13 2.95
CA GLU A 165 12.75 -32.51 2.82
C GLU A 165 11.97 -33.46 3.77
N GLN A 166 11.63 -33.00 4.96
CA GLN A 166 10.86 -33.81 5.94
C GLN A 166 9.45 -34.10 5.42
N ILE A 167 8.85 -33.16 4.72
CA ILE A 167 7.51 -33.30 4.14
C ILE A 167 7.50 -34.24 2.94
N ALA A 168 8.56 -34.18 2.12
CA ALA A 168 8.74 -35.11 0.99
C ALA A 168 8.88 -36.57 1.45
N LEU A 169 9.43 -36.80 2.65
CA LEU A 169 9.58 -38.13 3.25
C LEU A 169 8.31 -38.63 3.94
N ASP A 170 7.54 -37.72 4.56
CA ASP A 170 6.32 -38.07 5.28
C ASP A 170 5.20 -37.04 5.04
N HIS A 171 4.30 -37.35 4.12
CA HIS A 171 3.15 -36.49 3.77
C HIS A 171 2.11 -36.40 4.92
N TYR A 172 2.06 -37.36 5.84
CA TYR A 172 1.14 -37.32 6.99
C TYR A 172 1.60 -36.35 8.07
N LEU A 173 2.91 -36.07 8.12
CA LEU A 173 3.52 -35.15 9.10
C LEU A 173 2.83 -33.76 9.06
N LEU A 174 2.55 -33.22 7.87
CA LEU A 174 1.88 -31.93 7.71
C LEU A 174 0.49 -31.92 8.35
N ARG A 175 -0.27 -32.96 8.13
CA ARG A 175 -1.64 -33.07 8.67
C ARG A 175 -1.62 -33.15 10.18
N THR A 176 -0.71 -33.96 10.74
CA THR A 176 -0.52 -34.10 12.18
C THR A 176 -0.13 -32.80 12.84
N ILE A 177 0.86 -32.07 12.30
CA ILE A 177 1.28 -30.78 12.83
C ILE A 177 0.14 -29.74 12.68
N ALA A 178 -0.56 -29.74 11.57
CA ALA A 178 -1.65 -28.81 11.31
C ALA A 178 -2.79 -28.96 12.33
N GLU A 179 -3.12 -30.19 12.70
CA GLU A 179 -4.15 -30.50 13.70
C GLU A 179 -3.67 -30.19 15.13
N CYS A 180 -2.46 -30.61 15.52
CA CYS A 180 -1.91 -30.36 16.84
C CYS A 180 -1.69 -28.87 17.15
N ASP A 181 -1.15 -28.13 16.19
CA ASP A 181 -0.82 -26.71 16.34
C ASP A 181 -1.95 -25.77 15.93
N GLN A 182 -3.11 -26.30 15.56
CA GLN A 182 -4.25 -25.51 15.05
C GLN A 182 -3.82 -24.50 13.98
N ILE A 183 -3.10 -24.97 12.97
CA ILE A 183 -2.60 -24.14 11.88
C ILE A 183 -3.77 -23.69 10.98
N HIS A 184 -3.72 -22.43 10.56
CA HIS A 184 -4.72 -21.82 9.66
C HIS A 184 -4.17 -21.62 8.26
N ARG A 185 -2.85 -21.43 8.12
CA ARG A 185 -2.19 -21.18 6.84
C ARG A 185 -0.81 -21.86 6.78
N ILE A 186 -0.51 -22.45 5.65
CA ILE A 186 0.81 -22.99 5.33
C ILE A 186 1.50 -22.02 4.38
N ILE A 187 2.71 -21.60 4.70
CA ILE A 187 3.56 -20.75 3.85
C ILE A 187 4.71 -21.63 3.36
N VAL A 188 4.83 -21.79 2.04
CA VAL A 188 5.88 -22.60 1.42
C VAL A 188 6.93 -21.66 0.83
N ASP A 189 8.16 -21.73 1.30
CA ASP A 189 9.31 -21.03 0.70
C ASP A 189 9.80 -21.80 -0.52
N ILE A 190 9.68 -21.19 -1.68
CA ILE A 190 10.19 -21.70 -2.95
C ILE A 190 11.55 -21.00 -3.22
N GLY A 191 12.49 -21.16 -2.27
CA GLY A 191 13.81 -20.56 -2.36
C GLY A 191 14.80 -21.36 -3.21
N ASP A 192 15.98 -20.76 -3.44
CA ASP A 192 17.05 -21.31 -4.28
C ASP A 192 17.64 -22.65 -3.78
N HIS A 193 17.31 -23.03 -2.53
CA HIS A 193 17.80 -24.26 -1.89
C HIS A 193 16.79 -25.41 -1.91
N ALA A 194 15.53 -25.18 -2.30
CA ALA A 194 14.59 -26.28 -2.48
C ALA A 194 14.92 -26.98 -3.81
N SER A 195 15.25 -28.26 -3.74
CA SER A 195 15.39 -29.07 -4.95
C SER A 195 14.14 -28.92 -5.82
N ALA A 196 14.31 -28.65 -7.10
CA ALA A 196 13.21 -28.45 -8.04
C ALA A 196 12.20 -29.61 -8.06
N ALA A 197 12.63 -30.80 -7.64
CA ALA A 197 11.78 -31.99 -7.53
C ALA A 197 10.89 -31.99 -6.28
N VAL A 198 11.35 -31.41 -5.15
CA VAL A 198 10.64 -31.44 -3.86
C VAL A 198 9.51 -30.42 -3.79
N THR A 199 9.67 -29.28 -4.47
CA THR A 199 8.71 -28.17 -4.39
C THR A 199 7.28 -28.52 -4.85
N PRO A 200 7.03 -29.20 -6.00
CA PRO A 200 5.68 -29.56 -6.41
C PRO A 200 4.99 -30.55 -5.47
N GLU A 201 5.76 -31.49 -4.89
CA GLU A 201 5.25 -32.50 -3.95
C GLU A 201 4.84 -31.84 -2.63
N VAL A 202 5.65 -30.94 -2.10
CA VAL A 202 5.36 -30.16 -0.89
C VAL A 202 4.13 -29.29 -1.08
N VAL A 203 3.97 -28.62 -2.22
CA VAL A 203 2.79 -27.81 -2.52
C VAL A 203 1.53 -28.68 -2.63
N ARG A 204 1.62 -29.86 -3.27
CA ARG A 204 0.49 -30.82 -3.34
C ARG A 204 0.13 -31.34 -1.95
N ALA A 205 1.12 -31.70 -1.13
CA ALA A 205 0.88 -32.16 0.24
C ALA A 205 0.25 -31.05 1.09
N ALA A 206 0.70 -29.82 0.98
CA ALA A 206 0.11 -28.67 1.64
C ALA A 206 -1.35 -28.44 1.20
N ASN A 207 -1.62 -28.47 -0.08
CA ASN A 207 -2.99 -28.32 -0.62
C ASN A 207 -3.91 -29.47 -0.17
N ALA A 208 -3.38 -30.68 -0.04
CA ALA A 208 -4.16 -31.86 0.41
C ALA A 208 -4.61 -31.74 1.88
N THR A 209 -4.03 -30.85 2.69
CA THR A 209 -4.50 -30.58 4.05
C THR A 209 -5.82 -29.82 4.10
N GLY A 210 -6.24 -29.19 2.99
CA GLY A 210 -7.39 -28.28 2.92
C GLY A 210 -7.17 -26.94 3.64
N LEU A 211 -5.93 -26.63 4.04
CA LEU A 211 -5.54 -25.36 4.63
C LEU A 211 -5.21 -24.34 3.53
N ARG A 212 -5.18 -23.07 3.90
CA ARG A 212 -4.70 -22.00 3.01
C ARG A 212 -3.22 -22.18 2.74
N VAL A 213 -2.83 -22.20 1.48
CA VAL A 213 -1.44 -22.28 1.06
C VAL A 213 -1.02 -20.96 0.45
N SER A 214 0.10 -20.43 0.92
CA SER A 214 0.73 -19.23 0.36
C SER A 214 2.15 -19.60 -0.04
N LEU A 215 2.52 -19.21 -1.24
CA LEU A 215 3.87 -19.43 -1.75
C LEU A 215 4.73 -18.19 -1.49
N LEU A 216 5.94 -18.37 -1.03
CA LEU A 216 6.95 -17.33 -0.86
C LEU A 216 8.03 -17.49 -1.95
N PRO A 217 7.81 -16.99 -3.16
CA PRO A 217 8.77 -17.14 -4.25
C PRO A 217 9.84 -16.07 -4.16
N ASN A 218 11.13 -16.47 -4.25
CA ASN A 218 12.24 -15.51 -4.30
C ASN A 218 12.20 -14.65 -5.57
N LEU A 219 11.69 -15.19 -6.68
CA LEU A 219 11.52 -14.48 -7.95
C LEU A 219 10.59 -13.25 -7.84
N VAL A 220 9.54 -13.29 -7.02
CA VAL A 220 8.63 -12.11 -6.85
C VAL A 220 9.35 -10.95 -6.17
N ALA A 221 10.38 -11.21 -5.37
CA ALA A 221 11.23 -10.15 -4.83
C ALA A 221 12.01 -9.40 -5.92
N THR A 222 12.21 -10.04 -7.07
CA THR A 222 12.93 -9.46 -8.22
C THR A 222 11.98 -8.93 -9.30
N VAL A 223 10.80 -9.53 -9.45
CA VAL A 223 9.87 -9.26 -10.57
C VAL A 223 8.70 -8.37 -10.14
N GLY A 224 8.42 -8.28 -8.84
CA GLY A 224 7.27 -7.54 -8.31
C GLY A 224 5.95 -8.31 -8.41
N SER A 225 4.88 -7.67 -7.94
CA SER A 225 3.53 -8.25 -7.88
C SER A 225 2.71 -8.10 -9.17
N ALA A 226 3.28 -7.51 -10.23
CA ALA A 226 2.60 -7.26 -11.50
C ALA A 226 2.74 -8.42 -12.51
N VAL A 227 3.07 -9.60 -12.02
CA VAL A 227 3.18 -10.82 -12.85
C VAL A 227 1.81 -11.23 -13.34
N VAL A 228 1.72 -11.55 -14.63
CA VAL A 228 0.53 -12.13 -15.27
C VAL A 228 0.84 -13.58 -15.64
N PHE A 229 -0.03 -14.48 -15.23
CA PHE A 229 0.07 -15.88 -15.66
C PHE A 229 -0.74 -16.06 -16.96
N ASP A 230 -0.11 -16.64 -17.94
CA ASP A 230 -0.70 -17.05 -19.21
C ASP A 230 -0.68 -18.58 -19.29
N ASP A 231 -1.65 -19.16 -19.95
CA ASP A 231 -1.74 -20.60 -20.16
C ASP A 231 -1.60 -20.91 -21.66
N VAL A 232 -0.55 -21.61 -22.01
CA VAL A 232 -0.31 -22.07 -23.37
C VAL A 232 -0.35 -23.60 -23.37
N ASP A 233 -1.48 -24.15 -23.79
CA ASP A 233 -1.71 -25.58 -23.91
C ASP A 233 -1.41 -26.38 -22.62
N GLY A 234 -1.83 -25.83 -21.45
CA GLY A 234 -1.59 -26.44 -20.14
C GLY A 234 -0.22 -26.12 -19.53
N MET A 235 0.59 -25.30 -20.21
CA MET A 235 1.85 -24.78 -19.68
C MET A 235 1.65 -23.36 -19.14
N ALA A 236 1.76 -23.20 -17.82
CA ALA A 236 1.66 -21.87 -17.21
C ALA A 236 2.93 -21.05 -17.49
N LEU A 237 2.79 -19.96 -18.22
CA LEU A 237 3.85 -18.98 -18.46
C LEU A 237 3.67 -17.78 -17.52
N MET A 238 4.77 -17.38 -16.89
CA MET A 238 4.83 -16.18 -16.06
C MET A 238 5.32 -15.00 -16.89
N GLY A 239 4.39 -14.17 -17.37
CA GLY A 239 4.69 -12.94 -18.08
C GLY A 239 5.20 -11.87 -17.10
N VAL A 240 6.43 -11.41 -17.33
CA VAL A 240 7.04 -10.32 -16.56
C VAL A 240 6.88 -9.03 -17.35
N PRO A 241 6.16 -8.01 -16.83
CA PRO A 241 6.02 -6.74 -17.52
C PRO A 241 7.37 -6.03 -17.68
N ARG A 242 7.48 -5.20 -18.71
CA ARG A 242 8.69 -4.40 -18.92
C ARG A 242 8.91 -3.48 -17.71
N PHE A 243 10.15 -3.43 -17.26
CA PHE A 243 10.53 -2.57 -16.14
C PHE A 243 10.38 -1.08 -16.51
N GLY A 244 9.75 -0.31 -15.62
CA GLY A 244 9.52 1.12 -15.82
C GLY A 244 8.13 1.45 -16.38
N LEU A 245 7.85 2.74 -16.54
CA LEU A 245 6.56 3.25 -17.00
C LEU A 245 6.49 3.38 -18.53
N SER A 246 5.36 3.02 -19.10
CA SER A 246 5.04 3.33 -20.50
C SER A 246 4.97 4.85 -20.73
N HIS A 247 5.01 5.30 -21.96
CA HIS A 247 4.90 6.74 -22.30
C HIS A 247 3.59 7.34 -21.77
N SER A 248 2.46 6.67 -21.99
CA SER A 248 1.16 7.09 -21.49
C SER A 248 1.11 7.17 -19.95
N SER A 249 1.66 6.18 -19.27
CA SER A 249 1.75 6.16 -17.81
C SER A 249 2.62 7.30 -17.27
N ARG A 250 3.72 7.61 -17.93
CA ARG A 250 4.59 8.76 -17.56
C ARG A 250 3.87 10.10 -17.74
N LEU A 251 3.17 10.27 -18.85
CA LEU A 251 2.39 11.48 -19.11
C LEU A 251 1.29 11.64 -18.06
N LEU A 252 0.52 10.59 -17.81
CA LEU A 252 -0.56 10.59 -16.84
C LEU A 252 -0.05 10.89 -15.42
N LYS A 253 1.05 10.24 -15.01
CA LYS A 253 1.71 10.52 -13.73
C LYS A 253 2.17 11.98 -13.65
N ARG A 254 2.81 12.49 -14.70
CA ARG A 254 3.28 13.89 -14.76
C ARG A 254 2.15 14.89 -14.66
N SER A 255 1.04 14.65 -15.38
CA SER A 255 -0.14 15.51 -15.32
C SER A 255 -0.72 15.57 -13.91
N LEU A 256 -0.83 14.40 -13.24
CA LEU A 256 -1.28 14.32 -11.85
C LEU A 256 -0.33 15.09 -10.91
N ASP A 257 0.98 14.87 -11.05
CA ASP A 257 2.00 15.56 -10.25
C ASP A 257 1.86 17.09 -10.37
N VAL A 258 1.69 17.60 -11.59
CA VAL A 258 1.54 19.05 -11.83
C VAL A 258 0.24 19.59 -11.22
N VAL A 259 -0.88 18.90 -11.45
CA VAL A 259 -2.19 19.35 -10.94
C VAL A 259 -2.19 19.38 -9.41
N VAL A 260 -1.75 18.29 -8.77
CA VAL A 260 -1.79 18.18 -7.30
C VAL A 260 -0.75 19.10 -6.67
N ALA A 261 0.46 19.22 -7.24
CA ALA A 261 1.49 20.12 -6.71
C ALA A 261 1.08 21.60 -6.85
N SER A 262 0.42 21.99 -7.96
CA SER A 262 -0.09 23.35 -8.15
C SER A 262 -1.18 23.69 -7.13
N ALA A 263 -2.17 22.80 -6.99
CA ALA A 263 -3.22 22.96 -5.98
C ALA A 263 -2.65 22.98 -4.56
N GLY A 264 -1.69 22.09 -4.29
CA GLY A 264 -0.97 22.03 -3.02
C GLY A 264 -0.25 23.35 -2.70
N ILE A 265 0.54 23.89 -3.61
CA ILE A 265 1.27 25.15 -3.41
C ILE A 265 0.29 26.31 -3.14
N ILE A 266 -0.78 26.43 -3.93
CA ILE A 266 -1.81 27.47 -3.72
C ILE A 266 -2.41 27.35 -2.32
N GLY A 267 -2.77 26.14 -1.88
CA GLY A 267 -3.38 25.90 -0.57
C GLY A 267 -2.43 26.15 0.60
N VAL A 268 -1.13 25.81 0.46
CA VAL A 268 -0.16 25.96 1.56
C VAL A 268 0.68 27.24 1.48
N ALA A 269 0.53 28.08 0.46
CA ALA A 269 1.28 29.32 0.30
C ALA A 269 1.25 30.24 1.53
N PRO A 270 0.08 30.49 2.19
CA PRO A 270 0.04 31.31 3.41
C PRO A 270 0.87 30.69 4.54
N ILE A 271 0.79 29.37 4.70
CA ILE A 271 1.57 28.64 5.72
C ILE A 271 3.07 28.76 5.41
N MET A 272 3.45 28.58 4.15
CA MET A 272 4.86 28.72 3.73
C MET A 272 5.41 30.13 4.01
N ALA A 273 4.61 31.17 3.81
CA ALA A 273 4.99 32.54 4.12
C ALA A 273 5.21 32.75 5.64
N LEU A 274 4.30 32.26 6.46
CA LEU A 274 4.43 32.31 7.93
C LEU A 274 5.67 31.54 8.42
N VAL A 275 5.92 30.35 7.89
CA VAL A 275 7.11 29.56 8.19
C VAL A 275 8.38 30.30 7.78
N ALA A 276 8.41 30.95 6.62
CA ALA A 276 9.56 31.74 6.17
C ALA A 276 9.89 32.87 7.14
N ILE A 277 8.86 33.57 7.65
CA ILE A 277 9.02 34.62 8.67
C ILE A 277 9.54 34.01 9.97
N ALA A 278 8.96 32.91 10.44
CA ALA A 278 9.37 32.26 11.69
C ALA A 278 10.84 31.82 11.64
N ILE A 279 11.31 31.25 10.51
CA ILE A 279 12.71 30.84 10.33
C ILE A 279 13.65 32.07 10.39
N LYS A 280 13.24 33.18 9.79
CA LYS A 280 14.04 34.44 9.81
C LYS A 280 14.16 35.06 11.20
N LEU A 281 13.12 34.91 12.03
CA LEU A 281 13.09 35.36 13.41
C LEU A 281 13.90 34.46 14.37
N ASP A 282 13.95 33.14 14.07
CA ASP A 282 14.59 32.13 14.91
C ASP A 282 16.12 32.06 14.69
N SER A 283 16.60 32.28 13.46
CA SER A 283 18.02 32.19 13.14
C SER A 283 18.42 33.02 11.90
N SER A 284 19.67 33.52 11.90
CA SER A 284 20.27 34.21 10.75
C SER A 284 20.46 33.26 9.56
N GLY A 285 20.49 33.79 8.32
CA GLY A 285 20.78 33.05 7.10
C GLY A 285 19.59 32.85 6.15
N ALA A 286 19.71 31.98 5.16
CA ALA A 286 18.70 31.77 4.14
C ALA A 286 17.47 30.97 4.68
N VAL A 287 16.24 31.26 4.20
CA VAL A 287 15.02 30.56 4.59
C VAL A 287 15.01 29.15 4.03
N LEU A 288 15.49 28.98 2.79
CA LEU A 288 15.53 27.71 2.09
C LEU A 288 16.92 27.07 2.20
N PHE A 289 16.93 25.82 2.60
CA PHE A 289 18.07 24.94 2.49
C PHE A 289 18.07 24.27 1.12
N ARG A 290 19.24 24.16 0.52
CA ARG A 290 19.45 23.59 -0.81
C ARG A 290 20.45 22.46 -0.72
N GLN A 291 20.07 21.27 -1.23
CA GLN A 291 20.93 20.10 -1.20
C GLN A 291 20.94 19.39 -2.54
N THR A 292 22.10 19.08 -3.06
CA THR A 292 22.26 18.31 -4.28
C THR A 292 21.86 16.86 -4.03
N ARG A 293 20.97 16.34 -4.86
CA ARG A 293 20.47 14.98 -4.84
C ARG A 293 20.56 14.33 -6.23
N VAL A 294 20.56 13.00 -6.26
CA VAL A 294 20.53 12.22 -7.50
C VAL A 294 19.08 11.93 -7.87
N GLY A 295 18.72 12.31 -9.08
CA GLY A 295 17.39 12.15 -9.66
C GLY A 295 17.35 11.12 -10.76
N ARG A 296 16.31 11.23 -11.61
CA ARG A 296 16.09 10.31 -12.73
C ARG A 296 17.27 10.33 -13.71
N ASP A 297 17.60 9.16 -14.24
CA ASP A 297 18.69 8.93 -15.20
C ASP A 297 20.05 9.43 -14.67
N SER A 298 20.28 9.32 -13.34
CA SER A 298 21.49 9.77 -12.63
C SER A 298 21.77 11.28 -12.72
N ARG A 299 20.78 12.10 -13.13
CA ARG A 299 20.95 13.55 -13.18
C ARG A 299 20.87 14.14 -11.78
N GLN A 300 21.79 15.03 -11.45
CA GLN A 300 21.76 15.77 -10.20
C GLN A 300 20.76 16.93 -10.28
N PHE A 301 20.07 17.17 -9.18
CA PHE A 301 19.17 18.31 -9.02
C PHE A 301 19.28 18.91 -7.62
N THR A 302 18.83 20.15 -7.46
CA THR A 302 18.82 20.85 -6.17
C THR A 302 17.47 20.64 -5.49
N MET A 303 17.45 19.84 -4.42
CA MET A 303 16.29 19.65 -3.57
C MET A 303 16.10 20.86 -2.64
N LEU A 304 14.88 21.36 -2.55
CA LEU A 304 14.50 22.50 -1.72
C LEU A 304 13.82 22.04 -0.43
N LYS A 305 14.28 22.57 0.72
CA LYS A 305 13.61 22.40 2.02
C LYS A 305 13.61 23.73 2.77
N PHE A 306 12.73 23.88 3.75
CA PHE A 306 12.93 24.94 4.73
C PHE A 306 14.15 24.63 5.61
N ARG A 307 14.89 25.66 5.97
CA ARG A 307 16.04 25.51 6.88
C ARG A 307 15.53 25.17 8.28
N THR A 308 16.03 24.06 8.81
CA THR A 308 15.70 23.55 10.16
C THR A 308 16.90 23.51 11.09
N MET A 309 18.08 23.84 10.56
CA MET A 309 19.35 23.85 11.30
C MET A 309 19.98 25.24 11.29
N VAL A 310 20.87 25.47 12.22
CA VAL A 310 21.69 26.70 12.28
C VAL A 310 22.51 26.90 11.01
N ASP A 311 22.90 28.13 10.74
CA ASP A 311 23.76 28.43 9.60
C ASP A 311 25.13 27.75 9.75
N GLY A 312 25.66 27.18 8.65
CA GLY A 312 26.92 26.42 8.70
C GLY A 312 26.83 24.99 9.30
N ALA A 313 25.63 24.46 9.57
CA ALA A 313 25.43 23.14 10.17
C ALA A 313 26.07 21.97 9.38
N ASP A 314 26.28 22.14 8.07
CA ASP A 314 26.94 21.11 7.23
C ASP A 314 28.42 20.94 7.60
N GLY A 315 29.12 22.04 7.99
CA GLY A 315 30.51 21.98 8.46
C GLY A 315 30.69 21.21 9.77
N LEU A 316 29.65 21.10 10.59
CA LEU A 316 29.66 20.34 11.84
C LEU A 316 29.32 18.84 11.67
N LYS A 317 29.08 18.41 10.45
CA LYS A 317 28.67 17.02 10.16
C LYS A 317 29.78 16.02 10.47
N ASP A 318 31.01 16.34 10.16
CA ASP A 318 32.15 15.44 10.35
C ASP A 318 32.46 15.22 11.84
N ASP A 319 32.33 16.26 12.66
CA ASP A 319 32.52 16.18 14.12
C ASP A 319 31.44 15.32 14.80
N LEU A 320 30.27 15.23 14.17
CA LEU A 320 29.13 14.49 14.69
C LEU A 320 29.01 13.07 14.13
N ARG A 321 29.93 12.60 13.29
CA ARG A 321 29.90 11.25 12.71
C ARG A 321 29.90 10.14 13.76
N ALA A 322 30.57 10.34 14.88
CA ALA A 322 30.64 9.38 15.98
C ALA A 322 29.26 9.17 16.66
N HIS A 323 28.33 10.08 16.52
CA HIS A 323 26.97 10.02 17.09
C HIS A 323 25.93 9.51 16.10
N ASN A 324 26.36 8.99 14.93
CA ASN A 324 25.44 8.46 13.93
C ASN A 324 24.77 7.16 14.39
N GLU A 325 23.44 7.11 14.40
CA GLU A 325 22.63 5.98 14.88
C GLU A 325 22.11 5.08 13.74
N ALA A 326 22.29 5.51 12.48
CA ALA A 326 21.72 4.79 11.33
C ALA A 326 22.81 4.13 10.48
N ASP A 327 22.63 2.86 10.14
CA ASP A 327 23.52 2.16 9.23
C ASP A 327 23.27 2.60 7.78
N GLY A 328 24.32 3.12 7.13
CA GLY A 328 24.27 3.60 5.75
C GLY A 328 23.65 4.98 5.51
N LEU A 329 22.97 5.57 6.48
CA LEU A 329 22.40 6.93 6.45
C LEU A 329 22.94 7.74 7.62
N PHE A 330 23.00 9.08 7.49
CA PHE A 330 23.41 9.94 8.59
C PHE A 330 22.20 10.42 9.38
N LYS A 331 22.06 9.98 10.64
CA LYS A 331 20.95 10.34 11.53
C LYS A 331 21.41 10.40 12.99
N ILE A 332 21.02 11.46 13.69
CA ILE A 332 21.23 11.67 15.13
C ILE A 332 19.87 12.02 15.74
N ALA A 333 19.45 11.34 16.82
CA ALA A 333 18.13 11.53 17.44
C ALA A 333 17.99 12.96 18.01
N ASP A 334 18.95 13.42 18.80
CA ASP A 334 18.98 14.76 19.37
C ASP A 334 20.11 15.59 18.72
N ASP A 335 19.90 15.99 17.47
CA ASP A 335 20.89 16.73 16.71
C ASP A 335 20.97 18.19 17.23
N PRO A 336 22.12 18.62 17.84
CA PRO A 336 22.27 19.94 18.45
C PRO A 336 22.22 21.09 17.43
N ARG A 337 22.30 20.78 16.14
CA ARG A 337 22.23 21.78 15.06
C ARG A 337 20.81 22.24 14.76
N ILE A 338 19.81 21.54 15.27
CA ILE A 338 18.39 21.83 14.98
C ILE A 338 17.93 23.06 15.78
N THR A 339 17.35 24.05 15.09
CA THR A 339 16.76 25.23 15.73
C THR A 339 15.42 24.92 16.38
N ARG A 340 14.91 25.82 17.25
CA ARG A 340 13.61 25.61 17.92
C ARG A 340 12.45 25.48 16.92
N VAL A 341 12.38 26.40 15.96
CA VAL A 341 11.42 26.35 14.86
C VAL A 341 11.68 25.12 13.98
N GLY A 342 12.94 24.82 13.69
CA GLY A 342 13.34 23.66 12.91
C GLY A 342 12.84 22.33 13.48
N GLY A 343 12.88 22.17 14.79
CA GLY A 343 12.35 20.97 15.47
C GLY A 343 10.84 20.78 15.25
N LEU A 344 10.06 21.86 15.29
CA LEU A 344 8.62 21.83 15.00
C LEU A 344 8.36 21.47 13.53
N LEU A 345 9.09 22.10 12.60
CA LEU A 345 8.94 21.87 11.17
C LEU A 345 9.22 20.40 10.79
N ARG A 346 10.28 19.81 11.36
CA ARG A 346 10.61 18.40 11.14
C ARG A 346 9.55 17.44 11.68
N ARG A 347 9.03 17.70 12.89
CA ARG A 347 7.97 16.85 13.47
C ARG A 347 6.69 16.83 12.64
N THR A 348 6.38 17.96 12.00
CA THR A 348 5.17 18.13 11.18
C THR A 348 5.39 17.85 9.70
N GLY A 349 6.65 17.64 9.25
CA GLY A 349 6.98 17.48 7.83
C GLY A 349 6.80 18.75 6.99
N ILE A 350 6.54 19.90 7.61
CA ILE A 350 6.35 21.19 6.93
C ILE A 350 7.65 21.67 6.27
N ASP A 351 8.80 21.24 6.77
CA ASP A 351 10.10 21.55 6.17
C ASP A 351 10.25 21.03 4.74
N GLU A 352 9.46 20.04 4.34
CA GLU A 352 9.50 19.44 3.01
C GLU A 352 8.57 20.12 1.99
N LEU A 353 7.66 21.03 2.41
CA LEU A 353 6.72 21.70 1.49
C LEU A 353 7.40 22.41 0.30
N PRO A 354 8.60 23.05 0.42
CA PRO A 354 9.26 23.64 -0.75
C PRO A 354 9.61 22.64 -1.85
N GLN A 355 9.66 21.33 -1.59
CA GLN A 355 9.88 20.31 -2.61
C GLN A 355 8.73 20.24 -3.62
N LEU A 356 7.53 20.76 -3.30
CA LEU A 356 6.45 20.92 -4.30
C LEU A 356 6.90 21.76 -5.50
N LEU A 357 7.82 22.70 -5.31
CA LEU A 357 8.44 23.45 -6.42
C LEU A 357 9.34 22.55 -7.27
N ASN A 358 10.07 21.59 -6.67
CA ASN A 358 10.83 20.61 -7.42
C ASN A 358 9.89 19.68 -8.22
N VAL A 359 8.71 19.34 -7.67
CA VAL A 359 7.70 18.58 -8.41
C VAL A 359 7.20 19.36 -9.62
N LEU A 360 6.88 20.65 -9.48
CA LEU A 360 6.46 21.49 -10.63
C LEU A 360 7.55 21.61 -11.69
N ARG A 361 8.82 21.71 -11.30
CA ARG A 361 9.94 21.77 -12.24
C ARG A 361 10.16 20.44 -12.97
N GLY A 362 9.74 19.33 -12.40
CA GLY A 362 9.95 17.99 -12.94
C GLY A 362 11.19 17.31 -12.43
N ASP A 363 11.91 17.91 -11.49
CA ASP A 363 13.03 17.29 -10.78
C ASP A 363 12.55 16.16 -9.87
N MET A 364 11.32 16.31 -9.33
CA MET A 364 10.67 15.35 -8.45
C MET A 364 9.25 15.03 -8.93
N SER A 365 8.69 13.98 -8.36
CA SER A 365 7.30 13.54 -8.45
C SER A 365 6.68 13.60 -7.05
N LEU A 366 5.37 13.57 -6.92
CA LEU A 366 4.72 13.40 -5.62
C LEU A 366 5.08 12.06 -4.99
N VAL A 367 5.02 10.99 -5.77
CA VAL A 367 5.36 9.64 -5.32
C VAL A 367 6.50 9.08 -6.16
N GLY A 368 7.51 8.52 -5.51
CA GLY A 368 8.66 7.96 -6.22
C GLY A 368 9.74 7.40 -5.29
N PRO A 369 10.84 6.91 -5.86
CA PRO A 369 12.03 6.52 -5.13
C PRO A 369 12.58 7.68 -4.27
N ARG A 370 13.22 7.35 -3.15
CA ARG A 370 13.85 8.38 -2.32
C ARG A 370 15.00 9.05 -3.08
N PRO A 371 15.08 10.39 -3.16
CA PRO A 371 16.25 11.07 -3.71
C PRO A 371 17.45 10.91 -2.76
N LEU A 372 18.49 10.20 -3.18
CA LEU A 372 19.70 9.98 -2.39
C LEU A 372 20.67 11.15 -2.55
N VAL A 373 21.48 11.43 -1.53
CA VAL A 373 22.67 12.27 -1.67
C VAL A 373 23.73 11.53 -2.50
N VAL A 374 24.65 12.26 -3.09
CA VAL A 374 25.65 11.70 -4.01
C VAL A 374 26.45 10.56 -3.36
N ASP A 375 26.84 10.70 -2.10
CA ASP A 375 27.61 9.69 -1.36
C ASP A 375 26.81 8.41 -1.08
N GLU A 376 25.50 8.53 -0.83
CA GLU A 376 24.60 7.39 -0.65
C GLU A 376 24.36 6.70 -1.98
N ASP A 377 24.13 7.47 -3.05
CA ASP A 377 23.90 6.93 -4.40
C ASP A 377 25.11 6.18 -4.95
N ALA A 378 26.31 6.62 -4.63
CA ALA A 378 27.56 5.95 -5.03
C ALA A 378 27.67 4.50 -4.49
N ARG A 379 26.95 4.18 -3.41
CA ARG A 379 26.89 2.82 -2.83
C ARG A 379 25.89 1.92 -3.52
N VAL A 380 25.00 2.49 -4.34
CA VAL A 380 24.00 1.74 -5.11
C VAL A 380 24.60 1.35 -6.45
N THR A 381 24.87 0.07 -6.66
CA THR A 381 25.57 -0.45 -7.85
C THR A 381 24.74 -1.50 -8.60
N GLY A 382 25.15 -1.84 -9.82
CA GLY A 382 24.55 -2.91 -10.60
C GLY A 382 23.06 -2.67 -10.94
N PHE A 383 22.26 -3.72 -10.82
CA PHE A 383 20.81 -3.67 -11.13
C PHE A 383 20.01 -2.77 -10.19
N ASP A 384 20.49 -2.52 -9.00
CA ASP A 384 19.86 -1.65 -8.02
C ASP A 384 19.75 -0.19 -8.50
N ARG A 385 20.60 0.23 -9.45
CA ARG A 385 20.51 1.54 -10.12
C ARG A 385 19.27 1.71 -10.99
N GLN A 386 18.55 0.63 -11.31
CA GLN A 386 17.28 0.71 -12.06
C GLN A 386 16.22 1.55 -11.32
N ARG A 387 16.36 1.76 -10.01
CA ARG A 387 15.54 2.71 -9.27
C ARG A 387 15.55 4.14 -9.86
N LEU A 388 16.59 4.51 -10.58
CA LEU A 388 16.75 5.82 -11.22
C LEU A 388 15.98 5.95 -12.54
N HIS A 389 15.27 4.91 -13.01
CA HIS A 389 14.38 5.02 -14.17
C HIS A 389 13.13 5.86 -13.90
N LEU A 390 12.79 6.07 -12.62
CA LEU A 390 11.71 6.97 -12.21
C LEU A 390 12.25 8.25 -11.58
N THR A 391 11.46 9.33 -11.73
CA THR A 391 11.68 10.59 -11.03
C THR A 391 11.52 10.36 -9.52
N PRO A 392 12.46 10.83 -8.69
CA PRO A 392 12.37 10.67 -7.24
C PRO A 392 11.14 11.36 -6.67
N GLY A 393 10.59 10.80 -5.59
CA GLY A 393 9.35 11.27 -4.99
C GLY A 393 9.55 12.16 -3.78
N LEU A 394 8.56 13.05 -3.55
CA LEU A 394 8.37 13.75 -2.28
C LEU A 394 8.02 12.73 -1.18
N THR A 395 7.19 11.75 -1.51
CA THR A 395 6.91 10.56 -0.71
C THR A 395 7.16 9.28 -1.49
N GLY A 396 7.14 8.14 -0.82
CA GLY A 396 7.33 6.84 -1.43
C GLY A 396 7.02 5.69 -0.49
N ARG A 397 7.02 4.47 -1.03
CA ARG A 397 6.73 3.26 -0.27
C ARG A 397 7.69 3.05 0.92
N TRP A 398 8.94 3.44 0.77
CA TRP A 398 9.96 3.40 1.82
C TRP A 398 9.57 4.24 3.04
N GLN A 399 8.88 5.37 2.83
CA GLN A 399 8.50 6.30 3.89
C GLN A 399 7.33 5.75 4.72
N THR A 400 6.33 5.16 4.08
CA THR A 400 5.18 4.56 4.76
C THR A 400 5.57 3.31 5.57
N LEU A 401 6.68 2.67 5.22
CA LEU A 401 7.23 1.51 5.92
C LEU A 401 8.16 1.87 7.10
N GLY A 402 8.34 3.16 7.43
CA GLY A 402 9.14 3.63 8.56
C GLY A 402 10.59 3.92 8.15
N ALA A 403 10.77 4.94 7.33
CA ALA A 403 12.01 5.38 6.68
C ALA A 403 13.29 5.38 7.53
N ALA A 404 13.16 5.63 8.83
CA ALA A 404 14.31 5.74 9.73
C ALA A 404 14.94 4.41 10.15
N ARG A 405 14.27 3.27 9.86
CA ARG A 405 14.68 1.93 10.34
C ARG A 405 14.99 0.96 9.19
N VAL A 406 14.87 1.40 7.94
CA VAL A 406 15.09 0.55 6.77
C VAL A 406 16.52 0.75 6.26
N PRO A 407 17.37 -0.27 6.23
CA PRO A 407 18.70 -0.19 5.64
C PRO A 407 18.66 0.23 4.17
N LEU A 408 19.71 0.88 3.67
CA LEU A 408 19.79 1.34 2.28
C LEU A 408 19.50 0.22 1.27
N SER A 409 20.03 -0.97 1.51
CA SER A 409 19.83 -2.15 0.64
C SER A 409 18.37 -2.62 0.56
N GLU A 410 17.62 -2.55 1.66
CA GLU A 410 16.19 -2.86 1.67
C GLU A 410 15.37 -1.75 1.02
N MET A 411 15.73 -0.50 1.26
CA MET A 411 15.05 0.65 0.66
C MET A 411 15.14 0.60 -0.88
N VAL A 412 16.30 0.28 -1.42
CA VAL A 412 16.51 0.13 -2.87
C VAL A 412 15.64 -0.98 -3.45
N LYS A 413 15.48 -2.11 -2.74
CA LYS A 413 14.57 -3.18 -3.16
C LYS A 413 13.10 -2.74 -3.13
N ILE A 414 12.70 -1.96 -2.12
CA ILE A 414 11.35 -1.41 -2.02
C ILE A 414 11.07 -0.46 -3.20
N ASP A 415 12.03 0.41 -3.53
CA ASP A 415 11.93 1.32 -4.67
C ASP A 415 11.83 0.53 -6.00
N TYR A 416 12.63 -0.53 -6.16
CA TYR A 416 12.57 -1.41 -7.32
C TYR A 416 11.18 -2.05 -7.48
N LEU A 417 10.63 -2.63 -6.41
CA LEU A 417 9.31 -3.26 -6.42
C LEU A 417 8.19 -2.26 -6.73
N TYR A 418 8.31 -1.03 -6.23
CA TYR A 418 7.38 0.05 -6.56
C TYR A 418 7.38 0.35 -8.06
N ILE A 419 8.57 0.44 -8.68
CA ILE A 419 8.71 0.71 -10.12
C ILE A 419 8.15 -0.45 -10.96
N ALA A 420 8.48 -1.68 -10.58
CA ALA A 420 8.06 -2.90 -11.29
C ALA A 420 6.52 -3.10 -11.25
N SER A 421 5.87 -2.64 -10.19
CA SER A 421 4.42 -2.80 -9.99
C SER A 421 3.65 -1.47 -9.96
N TRP A 422 4.19 -0.44 -10.61
CA TRP A 422 3.60 0.88 -10.58
C TRP A 422 2.18 0.91 -11.18
N SER A 423 1.30 1.60 -10.50
CA SER A 423 -0.03 2.00 -11.00
C SER A 423 -0.42 3.34 -10.36
N LEU A 424 -1.31 4.09 -11.01
CA LEU A 424 -1.89 5.31 -10.41
C LEU A 424 -2.52 5.04 -9.07
N TRP A 425 -3.15 3.87 -8.92
CA TRP A 425 -3.74 3.46 -7.67
C TRP A 425 -2.69 3.28 -6.57
N THR A 426 -1.53 2.73 -6.91
CA THR A 426 -0.40 2.61 -5.97
C THR A 426 0.07 3.99 -5.49
N ASP A 427 0.17 4.98 -6.40
CA ASP A 427 0.52 6.35 -6.04
C ASP A 427 -0.52 6.97 -5.09
N PHE A 428 -1.79 6.86 -5.43
CA PHE A 428 -2.89 7.36 -4.59
C PHE A 428 -2.88 6.73 -3.19
N LYS A 429 -2.68 5.41 -3.10
CA LYS A 429 -2.57 4.69 -1.85
C LYS A 429 -1.40 5.20 -1.00
N ILE A 430 -0.22 5.39 -1.60
CA ILE A 430 0.97 5.90 -0.90
C ILE A 430 0.72 7.31 -0.37
N ILE A 431 0.06 8.18 -1.14
CA ILE A 431 -0.30 9.53 -0.69
C ILE A 431 -1.22 9.48 0.55
N ILE A 432 -2.27 8.66 0.52
CA ILE A 432 -3.17 8.51 1.67
C ILE A 432 -2.42 7.95 2.89
N GLU A 433 -1.60 6.93 2.72
CA GLU A 433 -0.79 6.34 3.79
C GLU A 433 0.18 7.38 4.38
N THR A 434 0.77 8.24 3.53
CA THR A 434 1.68 9.32 3.95
C THR A 434 0.96 10.37 4.79
N ILE A 435 -0.23 10.80 4.38
CA ILE A 435 -1.04 11.74 5.17
C ILE A 435 -1.32 11.15 6.56
N GLY A 436 -1.72 9.89 6.62
CA GLY A 436 -1.93 9.19 7.88
C GLY A 436 -0.66 9.03 8.72
N TYR A 437 0.50 8.89 8.10
CA TYR A 437 1.79 8.79 8.77
C TYR A 437 2.20 10.13 9.39
N VAL A 438 2.10 11.22 8.64
CA VAL A 438 2.38 12.59 9.10
C VAL A 438 1.42 13.01 10.22
N ALA A 439 0.12 12.72 10.08
CA ALA A 439 -0.89 13.06 11.09
C ALA A 439 -0.64 12.38 12.45
N ARG A 440 0.05 11.23 12.49
CA ARG A 440 0.43 10.54 13.73
C ARG A 440 1.72 11.07 14.36
N GLY A 441 2.29 12.17 13.85
CA GLY A 441 3.53 12.76 14.37
C GLY A 441 4.77 11.88 14.20
N ARG A 442 4.73 10.90 13.28
CA ARG A 442 5.86 9.98 13.01
C ARG A 442 6.76 10.47 11.89
N GLY A 443 6.78 11.76 11.63
CA GLY A 443 7.54 12.40 10.54
C GLY A 443 9.06 12.22 10.60
N GLN A 444 9.61 11.75 11.70
CA GLN A 444 11.05 11.34 11.81
C GLN A 444 11.26 10.23 12.82
#